data_6a8a52758226aaa267d4ca9213ddd396
#
_entry.id   6a8a52758226aaa267d4ca9213ddd396
#
_cell.length_a   1.000
_cell.length_b   1.000
_cell.length_c   1.000
_cell.angle_alpha   90.00
_cell.angle_beta   90.00
_cell.angle_gamma   90.00
#
_symmetry.space_group_name_H-M   'P 1'
#
loop_
_entity.id
_entity.type
_entity.pdbx_description
1 polymer ?
#
loop_
_entity_poly.entity_id
_entity_poly.type
_entity_poly.pdbx_seq_one_letter_code
_entity_poly.pdbx_strand_id
1 'polypeptide(L)'
;MINKKERPTEDGQLGAIKKDFFFDMEGEKPTKDSLDPKKSICLFSTDSLSGYGLDLVFELVKEAGFDGIDLAIWKNFDSRKIDYVKKLSANYQLPVKVIQTSDNLNDKEINRAIDLCYELGADTITINAPKFFNFKAFAFITDNILKRRKEHKSIHFAIINPEDSSLFALPIPKYRFSNMVEIVKKYLCYIGLDISNLDSDSFESDFLRKMKDFLPYLAIIYLSDKSRVGEGHILPGDGVLKLPTFLKKLKEYGYTRYLSTKITISKSDLADCDKVKLILKKSRTYLQEYYDELKLN
;
A
#
# COMPACT_ATOMS: atom_id res chain seq x y z
N MET A 1 -39.20 6.14 -42.91
CA MET A 1 -39.27 6.63 -41.52
C MET A 1 -38.44 5.66 -40.67
N ILE A 2 -37.21 6.04 -40.32
CA ILE A 2 -36.29 5.22 -39.53
C ILE A 2 -36.28 5.78 -38.10
N ASN A 3 -36.77 4.96 -37.17
CA ASN A 3 -36.79 5.29 -35.74
C ASN A 3 -35.35 5.40 -35.19
N LYS A 4 -34.92 6.61 -34.82
CA LYS A 4 -33.72 6.83 -34.02
C LYS A 4 -34.02 6.39 -32.58
N LYS A 5 -33.47 5.26 -32.16
CA LYS A 5 -33.33 4.91 -30.74
C LYS A 5 -32.26 5.83 -30.14
N GLU A 6 -32.67 6.67 -29.22
CA GLU A 6 -31.76 7.46 -28.38
C GLU A 6 -30.89 6.53 -27.52
N ARG A 7 -29.59 6.77 -27.55
CA ARG A 7 -28.64 6.11 -26.64
C ARG A 7 -28.78 6.79 -25.26
N PRO A 8 -28.74 6.01 -24.15
CA PRO A 8 -28.73 6.61 -22.82
C PRO A 8 -27.42 7.40 -22.63
N THR A 9 -27.53 8.60 -22.14
CA THR A 9 -26.38 9.46 -21.81
C THR A 9 -25.60 8.88 -20.64
N GLU A 10 -24.28 8.79 -20.78
CA GLU A 10 -23.33 8.25 -19.79
C GLU A 10 -23.38 8.98 -18.43
N ASP A 11 -23.92 10.18 -18.37
CA ASP A 11 -23.98 11.01 -17.14
C ASP A 11 -24.92 10.50 -16.05
N GLY A 12 -25.95 9.72 -16.40
CA GLY A 12 -26.91 9.17 -15.45
C GLY A 12 -26.36 8.02 -14.60
N GLN A 13 -25.44 7.23 -15.15
CA GLN A 13 -24.81 6.12 -14.42
C GLN A 13 -23.68 6.57 -13.48
N LEU A 14 -22.95 7.64 -13.85
CA LEU A 14 -21.90 8.21 -12.99
C LEU A 14 -22.46 8.84 -11.70
N GLY A 15 -23.67 9.37 -11.75
CA GLY A 15 -24.34 9.99 -10.59
C GLY A 15 -24.78 8.99 -9.52
N ALA A 16 -25.27 7.81 -9.95
CA ALA A 16 -25.67 6.74 -9.03
C ALA A 16 -24.45 6.09 -8.34
N ILE A 17 -23.38 5.84 -9.10
CA ILE A 17 -22.14 5.25 -8.60
C ILE A 17 -21.46 6.17 -7.55
N LYS A 18 -21.55 7.50 -7.71
CA LYS A 18 -20.98 8.46 -6.75
C LYS A 18 -21.66 8.40 -5.37
N LYS A 19 -22.99 8.19 -5.32
CA LYS A 19 -23.71 8.13 -4.03
C LYS A 19 -23.35 6.90 -3.22
N ASP A 20 -23.24 5.74 -3.85
CA ASP A 20 -22.94 4.48 -3.15
C ASP A 20 -21.50 4.44 -2.62
N PHE A 21 -20.55 5.05 -3.35
CA PHE A 21 -19.14 5.12 -2.93
C PHE A 21 -18.91 6.00 -1.70
N PHE A 22 -19.57 7.14 -1.64
CA PHE A 22 -19.49 8.04 -0.48
C PHE A 22 -20.20 7.46 0.75
N PHE A 23 -21.26 6.67 0.56
CA PHE A 23 -22.02 6.08 1.66
C PHE A 23 -21.23 4.96 2.35
N ASP A 24 -20.49 4.12 1.61
CA ASP A 24 -19.63 3.07 2.19
C ASP A 24 -18.38 3.63 2.87
N MET A 25 -17.93 4.83 2.53
CA MET A 25 -16.80 5.50 3.19
C MET A 25 -17.23 6.31 4.43
N GLU A 26 -18.51 6.72 4.52
CA GLU A 26 -19.10 7.35 5.70
C GLU A 26 -19.65 6.34 6.73
N GLY A 27 -19.70 5.05 6.38
CA GLY A 27 -20.44 4.00 7.10
C GLY A 27 -19.88 3.55 8.44
N GLU A 28 -18.72 4.03 8.89
CA GLU A 28 -18.28 3.88 10.28
C GLU A 28 -17.95 5.25 10.88
N LYS A 29 -18.98 5.96 11.32
CA LYS A 29 -18.76 6.97 12.35
C LYS A 29 -18.22 6.24 13.58
N PRO A 30 -17.02 6.57 14.07
CA PRO A 30 -16.48 5.94 15.26
C PRO A 30 -17.48 6.15 16.40
N THR A 31 -17.93 5.04 16.99
CA THR A 31 -18.65 5.08 18.26
C THR A 31 -17.78 5.82 19.27
N LYS A 32 -18.37 6.74 20.03
CA LYS A 32 -17.71 7.68 20.96
C LYS A 32 -16.96 7.04 22.15
N ASP A 33 -16.74 5.73 22.15
CA ASP A 33 -16.25 4.98 23.33
C ASP A 33 -14.87 4.34 23.18
N SER A 34 -13.94 4.96 22.45
CA SER A 34 -12.50 4.66 22.62
C SER A 34 -11.68 5.92 22.34
N LEU A 35 -11.34 6.62 23.42
CA LEU A 35 -10.53 7.85 23.43
C LEU A 35 -9.03 7.58 23.32
N ASP A 36 -8.59 6.65 22.47
CA ASP A 36 -7.25 6.70 21.94
C ASP A 36 -7.34 7.22 20.51
N PRO A 37 -6.62 8.30 20.14
CA PRO A 37 -6.55 8.70 18.75
C PRO A 37 -6.00 7.51 18.00
N LYS A 38 -6.82 6.89 17.11
CA LYS A 38 -6.41 5.70 16.36
C LYS A 38 -5.09 6.02 15.68
N LYS A 39 -4.01 5.44 16.20
CA LYS A 39 -2.66 5.58 15.67
C LYS A 39 -2.57 4.74 14.40
N SER A 40 -1.85 5.20 13.38
CA SER A 40 -1.50 4.34 12.23
C SER A 40 -0.71 3.12 12.71
N ILE A 41 -0.92 1.99 12.04
CA ILE A 41 -0.24 0.73 12.33
C ILE A 41 1.03 0.68 11.48
N CYS A 42 2.19 0.58 12.13
CA CYS A 42 3.48 0.50 11.49
C CYS A 42 3.81 -0.96 11.13
N LEU A 43 3.78 -1.27 9.84
CA LEU A 43 4.07 -2.59 9.30
C LEU A 43 5.48 -2.66 8.73
N PHE A 44 5.98 -3.88 8.60
CA PHE A 44 7.17 -4.17 7.81
C PHE A 44 6.81 -5.10 6.65
N SER A 45 7.28 -4.74 5.44
CA SER A 45 7.06 -5.54 4.24
C SER A 45 8.06 -6.70 4.16
N THR A 46 7.55 -7.94 4.11
CA THR A 46 8.39 -9.13 3.96
C THR A 46 9.11 -9.19 2.60
N ASP A 47 8.69 -8.36 1.63
CA ASP A 47 9.39 -8.18 0.35
C ASP A 47 10.84 -7.72 0.55
N SER A 48 11.12 -6.94 1.59
CA SER A 48 12.44 -6.43 1.94
C SER A 48 13.42 -7.51 2.42
N LEU A 49 12.91 -8.64 2.92
CA LEU A 49 13.70 -9.76 3.46
C LEU A 49 13.54 -11.04 2.61
N SER A 50 13.42 -10.87 1.30
CA SER A 50 13.34 -12.01 0.38
C SER A 50 14.63 -12.84 0.48
N GLY A 51 14.47 -14.14 0.74
CA GLY A 51 15.60 -15.08 0.96
C GLY A 51 15.72 -15.56 2.40
N TYR A 52 15.12 -14.88 3.36
CA TYR A 52 14.96 -15.39 4.72
C TYR A 52 13.74 -16.32 4.84
N GLY A 53 13.82 -17.33 5.73
CA GLY A 53 12.62 -18.07 6.16
C GLY A 53 11.64 -17.16 6.89
N LEU A 54 10.36 -17.43 6.76
CA LEU A 54 9.34 -16.55 7.32
C LEU A 54 9.37 -16.49 8.84
N ASP A 55 9.80 -17.54 9.51
CA ASP A 55 10.03 -17.59 10.96
C ASP A 55 11.04 -16.53 11.42
N LEU A 56 12.21 -16.49 10.75
CA LEU A 56 13.22 -15.48 11.04
C LEU A 56 12.74 -14.06 10.69
N VAL A 57 11.97 -13.91 9.60
CA VAL A 57 11.37 -12.60 9.26
C VAL A 57 10.47 -12.10 10.39
N PHE A 58 9.57 -12.96 10.90
CA PHE A 58 8.69 -12.59 12.00
C PHE A 58 9.45 -12.24 13.27
N GLU A 59 10.51 -13.01 13.60
CA GLU A 59 11.38 -12.74 14.74
C GLU A 59 12.02 -11.35 14.62
N LEU A 60 12.70 -11.07 13.51
CA LEU A 60 13.41 -9.82 13.26
C LEU A 60 12.48 -8.61 13.29
N VAL A 61 11.30 -8.73 12.68
CA VAL A 61 10.30 -7.64 12.64
C VAL A 61 9.74 -7.39 14.04
N LYS A 62 9.49 -8.44 14.83
CA LYS A 62 9.06 -8.32 16.23
C LYS A 62 10.12 -7.66 17.09
N GLU A 63 11.38 -8.10 17.00
CA GLU A 63 12.51 -7.51 17.73
C GLU A 63 12.70 -6.01 17.39
N ALA A 64 12.49 -5.64 16.13
CA ALA A 64 12.58 -4.24 15.71
C ALA A 64 11.44 -3.37 16.25
N GLY A 65 10.33 -3.96 16.74
CA GLY A 65 9.20 -3.25 17.35
C GLY A 65 8.15 -2.74 16.36
N PHE A 66 7.98 -3.38 15.22
CA PHE A 66 6.86 -3.12 14.32
C PHE A 66 5.55 -3.69 14.89
N ASP A 67 4.42 -3.10 14.47
CA ASP A 67 3.09 -3.45 14.97
C ASP A 67 2.47 -4.64 14.21
N GLY A 68 3.01 -5.02 13.05
CA GLY A 68 2.50 -6.11 12.21
C GLY A 68 3.28 -6.33 10.92
N ILE A 69 2.76 -7.23 10.12
CA ILE A 69 3.36 -7.71 8.87
C ILE A 69 2.52 -7.27 7.66
N ASP A 70 3.23 -6.84 6.63
CA ASP A 70 2.77 -6.72 5.26
C ASP A 70 3.41 -7.88 4.46
N LEU A 71 2.58 -8.88 4.10
CA LEU A 71 3.04 -10.20 3.63
C LEU A 71 3.09 -10.28 2.10
N ALA A 72 4.28 -10.38 1.54
CA ALA A 72 4.51 -10.62 0.11
C ALA A 72 4.41 -12.11 -0.23
N ILE A 73 3.30 -12.55 -0.84
CA ILE A 73 3.00 -13.98 -1.04
C ILE A 73 3.75 -14.65 -2.18
N TRP A 74 4.53 -13.92 -2.95
CA TRP A 74 5.34 -14.48 -4.07
C TRP A 74 6.82 -14.64 -3.72
N LYS A 75 7.31 -13.97 -2.68
CA LYS A 75 8.75 -13.93 -2.34
C LYS A 75 9.21 -15.17 -1.61
N ASN A 76 8.47 -15.60 -0.62
CA ASN A 76 8.79 -16.77 0.18
C ASN A 76 7.75 -17.87 -0.06
N PHE A 77 8.22 -19.09 -0.34
CA PHE A 77 7.34 -20.22 -0.59
C PHE A 77 6.38 -20.49 0.59
N ASP A 78 6.88 -20.29 1.80
CA ASP A 78 6.13 -20.51 3.05
C ASP A 78 4.99 -19.50 3.26
N SER A 79 5.07 -18.31 2.65
CA SER A 79 4.04 -17.28 2.75
C SER A 79 2.67 -17.72 2.24
N ARG A 80 2.63 -18.82 1.47
CA ARG A 80 1.42 -19.40 0.88
C ARG A 80 0.77 -20.46 1.74
N LYS A 81 1.40 -20.86 2.86
CA LYS A 81 0.88 -21.87 3.78
C LYS A 81 0.15 -21.21 4.94
N ILE A 82 -1.17 -21.10 4.82
CA ILE A 82 -2.03 -20.35 5.75
C ILE A 82 -1.77 -20.74 7.21
N ASP A 83 -1.84 -22.04 7.52
CA ASP A 83 -1.65 -22.53 8.89
C ASP A 83 -0.28 -22.17 9.48
N TYR A 84 0.76 -22.19 8.64
CA TYR A 84 2.09 -21.81 9.06
C TYR A 84 2.16 -20.33 9.40
N VAL A 85 1.62 -19.47 8.53
CA VAL A 85 1.58 -18.02 8.78
C VAL A 85 0.73 -17.69 10.01
N LYS A 86 -0.42 -18.36 10.20
CA LYS A 86 -1.26 -18.24 11.41
C LYS A 86 -0.46 -18.54 12.66
N LYS A 87 0.28 -19.66 12.64
CA LYS A 87 1.12 -20.10 13.77
C LYS A 87 2.21 -19.07 14.08
N LEU A 88 2.89 -18.54 13.06
CA LEU A 88 3.91 -17.49 13.25
C LEU A 88 3.29 -16.21 13.83
N SER A 89 2.18 -15.74 13.24
CA SER A 89 1.47 -14.56 13.72
C SER A 89 1.07 -14.68 15.20
N ALA A 90 0.58 -15.85 15.61
CA ALA A 90 0.22 -16.12 17.01
C ALA A 90 1.45 -16.19 17.93
N ASN A 91 2.49 -16.93 17.53
CA ASN A 91 3.69 -17.13 18.33
C ASN A 91 4.44 -15.81 18.62
N TYR A 92 4.56 -14.95 17.60
CA TYR A 92 5.25 -13.67 17.73
C TYR A 92 4.31 -12.53 18.15
N GLN A 93 3.00 -12.79 18.28
CA GLN A 93 1.99 -11.74 18.54
C GLN A 93 2.15 -10.58 17.53
N LEU A 94 2.30 -10.93 16.28
CA LEU A 94 2.57 -10.01 15.19
C LEU A 94 1.55 -10.24 14.06
N PRO A 95 0.46 -9.46 13.99
CA PRO A 95 -0.62 -9.69 13.05
C PRO A 95 -0.17 -9.39 11.62
N VAL A 96 -0.66 -10.19 10.67
CA VAL A 96 -0.61 -9.86 9.25
C VAL A 96 -1.81 -8.95 8.94
N LYS A 97 -1.57 -7.78 8.36
CA LYS A 97 -2.61 -6.79 8.06
C LYS A 97 -2.79 -6.54 6.57
N VAL A 98 -1.75 -6.77 5.79
CA VAL A 98 -1.73 -6.55 4.35
C VAL A 98 -1.18 -7.78 3.65
N ILE A 99 -1.76 -8.11 2.50
CA ILE A 99 -1.29 -9.17 1.60
C ILE A 99 -0.86 -8.53 0.29
N GLN A 100 0.42 -8.68 -0.08
CA GLN A 100 0.94 -8.20 -1.36
C GLN A 100 0.87 -9.31 -2.42
N THR A 101 0.33 -8.99 -3.59
CA THR A 101 0.32 -9.87 -4.77
C THR A 101 1.51 -9.58 -5.69
N SER A 102 1.83 -10.52 -6.59
CA SER A 102 2.91 -10.36 -7.57
C SER A 102 2.52 -9.48 -8.75
N ASP A 103 3.52 -9.10 -9.57
CA ASP A 103 3.32 -8.41 -10.85
C ASP A 103 2.54 -9.26 -11.87
N ASN A 104 2.58 -10.58 -11.73
CA ASN A 104 1.91 -11.55 -12.59
C ASN A 104 0.58 -12.03 -12.01
N LEU A 105 -0.21 -11.09 -11.52
CA LEU A 105 -1.49 -11.37 -10.90
C LEU A 105 -2.44 -12.16 -11.81
N ASN A 106 -3.03 -13.21 -11.26
CA ASN A 106 -4.03 -14.07 -11.91
C ASN A 106 -5.11 -14.50 -10.92
N ASP A 107 -6.17 -15.16 -11.41
CA ASP A 107 -7.30 -15.59 -10.58
C ASP A 107 -6.89 -16.48 -9.39
N LYS A 108 -5.93 -17.38 -9.58
CA LYS A 108 -5.45 -18.27 -8.52
C LYS A 108 -4.74 -17.48 -7.42
N GLU A 109 -3.95 -16.48 -7.78
CA GLU A 109 -3.21 -15.68 -6.81
C GLU A 109 -4.12 -14.73 -6.05
N ILE A 110 -5.04 -14.04 -6.74
CA ILE A 110 -5.96 -13.13 -6.06
C ILE A 110 -6.92 -13.87 -5.13
N ASN A 111 -7.42 -15.05 -5.52
CA ASN A 111 -8.25 -15.87 -4.65
C ASN A 111 -7.46 -16.31 -3.40
N ARG A 112 -6.20 -16.73 -3.56
CA ARG A 112 -5.34 -17.06 -2.41
C ARG A 112 -5.11 -15.85 -1.49
N ALA A 113 -4.91 -14.66 -2.06
CA ALA A 113 -4.76 -13.45 -1.26
C ALA A 113 -6.03 -13.14 -0.45
N ILE A 114 -7.21 -13.37 -1.05
CA ILE A 114 -8.51 -13.24 -0.37
C ILE A 114 -8.65 -14.27 0.76
N ASP A 115 -8.32 -15.53 0.50
CA ASP A 115 -8.36 -16.59 1.52
C ASP A 115 -7.43 -16.24 2.70
N LEU A 116 -6.21 -15.76 2.41
CA LEU A 116 -5.27 -15.30 3.44
C LEU A 116 -5.83 -14.13 4.25
N CYS A 117 -6.51 -13.17 3.61
CA CYS A 117 -7.14 -12.07 4.33
C CYS A 117 -8.16 -12.59 5.36
N TYR A 118 -9.06 -13.47 4.97
CA TYR A 118 -10.06 -14.02 5.89
C TYR A 118 -9.43 -14.85 7.01
N GLU A 119 -8.45 -15.67 6.68
CA GLU A 119 -7.83 -16.58 7.63
C GLU A 119 -6.88 -15.90 8.62
N LEU A 120 -6.24 -14.81 8.22
CA LEU A 120 -5.28 -14.06 9.04
C LEU A 120 -5.88 -12.81 9.69
N GLY A 121 -7.09 -12.41 9.32
CA GLY A 121 -7.67 -11.14 9.75
C GLY A 121 -6.97 -9.92 9.13
N ALA A 122 -6.40 -10.09 7.93
CA ALA A 122 -5.92 -8.98 7.12
C ALA A 122 -7.10 -8.35 6.36
N ASP A 123 -7.04 -7.05 6.13
CA ASP A 123 -8.13 -6.31 5.48
C ASP A 123 -7.71 -5.62 4.18
N THR A 124 -6.45 -5.72 3.78
CA THR A 124 -5.93 -5.00 2.61
C THR A 124 -5.14 -5.95 1.70
N ILE A 125 -5.46 -5.93 0.41
CA ILE A 125 -4.69 -6.60 -0.64
C ILE A 125 -4.08 -5.52 -1.53
N THR A 126 -2.77 -5.58 -1.72
CA THR A 126 -2.08 -4.66 -2.62
C THR A 126 -1.77 -5.31 -3.95
N ILE A 127 -1.94 -4.55 -5.02
CA ILE A 127 -1.82 -4.97 -6.41
C ILE A 127 -0.95 -3.95 -7.13
N ASN A 128 0.13 -4.40 -7.75
CA ASN A 128 0.97 -3.52 -8.55
C ASN A 128 0.21 -3.01 -9.77
N ALA A 129 0.32 -1.71 -10.07
CA ALA A 129 -0.26 -1.17 -11.28
C ALA A 129 0.37 -1.86 -12.51
N PRO A 130 -0.42 -2.17 -13.55
CA PRO A 130 0.09 -2.84 -14.74
C PRO A 130 1.16 -2.00 -15.41
N LYS A 131 2.23 -2.66 -15.87
CA LYS A 131 3.24 -1.99 -16.70
C LYS A 131 2.60 -1.48 -18.00
N PHE A 132 3.18 -0.43 -18.59
CA PHE A 132 2.72 0.17 -19.85
C PHE A 132 2.60 -0.88 -20.95
N PHE A 133 1.64 -0.75 -21.82
CA PHE A 133 1.31 -1.73 -22.86
C PHE A 133 0.82 -3.11 -22.35
N ASN A 134 0.74 -3.38 -21.06
CA ASN A 134 0.12 -4.62 -20.59
C ASN A 134 -1.41 -4.47 -20.45
N PHE A 135 -2.09 -4.34 -21.60
CA PHE A 135 -3.54 -4.18 -21.66
C PHE A 135 -4.29 -5.38 -21.06
N LYS A 136 -3.73 -6.58 -21.12
CA LYS A 136 -4.34 -7.78 -20.53
C LYS A 136 -4.36 -7.69 -19.00
N ALA A 137 -3.24 -7.28 -18.40
CA ALA A 137 -3.19 -7.08 -16.95
C ALA A 137 -4.10 -5.93 -16.50
N PHE A 138 -4.19 -4.84 -17.29
CA PHE A 138 -5.11 -3.75 -16.99
C PHE A 138 -6.58 -4.22 -17.04
N ALA A 139 -6.98 -4.92 -18.11
CA ALA A 139 -8.33 -5.48 -18.21
C ALA A 139 -8.63 -6.46 -17.08
N PHE A 140 -7.67 -7.32 -16.72
CA PHE A 140 -7.82 -8.25 -15.61
C PHE A 140 -8.09 -7.51 -14.30
N ILE A 141 -7.33 -6.45 -13.98
CA ILE A 141 -7.53 -5.67 -12.76
C ILE A 141 -8.91 -5.00 -12.78
N THR A 142 -9.25 -4.30 -13.86
CA THR A 142 -10.52 -3.56 -13.94
C THR A 142 -11.74 -4.46 -13.83
N ASP A 143 -11.74 -5.58 -14.53
CA ASP A 143 -12.90 -6.46 -14.58
C ASP A 143 -13.02 -7.35 -13.33
N ASN A 144 -11.88 -7.79 -12.79
CA ASN A 144 -11.87 -8.70 -11.65
C ASN A 144 -11.90 -7.98 -10.31
N ILE A 145 -11.24 -6.83 -10.15
CA ILE A 145 -11.25 -6.08 -8.90
C ILE A 145 -12.66 -5.61 -8.54
N LEU A 146 -13.39 -5.05 -9.51
CA LEU A 146 -14.79 -4.63 -9.28
C LEU A 146 -15.69 -5.77 -8.83
N LYS A 147 -15.54 -6.96 -9.44
CA LYS A 147 -16.31 -8.13 -9.06
C LYS A 147 -15.99 -8.54 -7.63
N ARG A 148 -14.71 -8.74 -7.32
CA ARG A 148 -14.25 -9.20 -6.01
C ARG A 148 -14.56 -8.21 -4.89
N ARG A 149 -14.45 -6.91 -5.15
CA ARG A 149 -14.82 -5.89 -4.17
C ARG A 149 -16.29 -5.99 -3.74
N LYS A 150 -17.20 -6.26 -4.69
CA LYS A 150 -18.63 -6.45 -4.36
C LYS A 150 -18.88 -7.70 -3.52
N GLU A 151 -18.12 -8.76 -3.78
CA GLU A 151 -18.21 -10.04 -3.08
C GLU A 151 -17.52 -9.99 -1.70
N HIS A 152 -16.41 -9.22 -1.58
CA HIS A 152 -15.55 -9.16 -0.40
C HIS A 152 -15.44 -7.72 0.15
N LYS A 153 -16.54 -7.20 0.69
CA LYS A 153 -16.68 -5.80 1.13
C LYS A 153 -15.71 -5.40 2.26
N SER A 154 -15.29 -6.37 3.09
CA SER A 154 -14.34 -6.14 4.19
C SER A 154 -12.89 -6.04 3.75
N ILE A 155 -12.59 -6.29 2.46
CA ILE A 155 -11.23 -6.27 1.93
C ILE A 155 -11.03 -5.03 1.06
N HIS A 156 -9.99 -4.25 1.37
CA HIS A 156 -9.54 -3.10 0.61
C HIS A 156 -8.57 -3.53 -0.48
N PHE A 157 -8.99 -3.46 -1.73
CA PHE A 157 -8.11 -3.69 -2.88
C PHE A 157 -7.39 -2.38 -3.21
N ALA A 158 -6.08 -2.33 -3.00
CA ALA A 158 -5.25 -1.14 -3.18
C ALA A 158 -4.30 -1.30 -4.36
N ILE A 159 -4.40 -0.38 -5.33
CA ILE A 159 -3.49 -0.36 -6.48
C ILE A 159 -2.27 0.49 -6.12
N ILE A 160 -1.07 -0.10 -6.25
CA ILE A 160 0.20 0.59 -5.96
C ILE A 160 0.55 1.47 -7.16
N ASN A 161 0.93 2.73 -6.90
CA ASN A 161 1.42 3.61 -7.95
C ASN A 161 2.71 3.05 -8.56
N PRO A 162 2.81 3.00 -9.89
CA PRO A 162 4.04 2.59 -10.55
C PRO A 162 5.13 3.63 -10.36
N GLU A 163 6.37 3.22 -10.54
CA GLU A 163 7.51 4.12 -10.62
C GLU A 163 7.32 5.13 -11.77
N ASP A 164 7.64 6.40 -11.49
CA ASP A 164 7.64 7.43 -12.53
C ASP A 164 8.72 7.09 -13.57
N SER A 165 8.27 6.73 -14.76
CA SER A 165 9.17 6.34 -15.86
C SER A 165 9.16 7.39 -16.97
N SER A 166 10.35 7.68 -17.48
CA SER A 166 10.52 8.47 -18.71
C SER A 166 10.94 7.54 -19.87
N LEU A 167 10.33 7.69 -21.02
CA LEU A 167 10.79 7.07 -22.26
C LEU A 167 11.45 8.14 -23.12
N PHE A 168 12.73 7.97 -23.49
CA PHE A 168 13.51 8.96 -24.27
C PHE A 168 13.47 10.36 -23.67
N ALA A 169 13.65 10.50 -22.35
CA ALA A 169 13.57 11.77 -21.63
C ALA A 169 12.23 12.53 -21.72
N LEU A 170 11.19 11.90 -22.28
CA LEU A 170 9.84 12.41 -22.26
C LEU A 170 9.09 11.77 -21.08
N PRO A 171 8.54 12.56 -20.12
CA PRO A 171 7.72 12.01 -19.06
C PRO A 171 6.47 11.36 -19.69
N ILE A 172 6.27 10.07 -19.42
CA ILE A 172 5.09 9.38 -19.89
C ILE A 172 3.93 9.75 -18.96
N PRO A 173 2.87 10.42 -19.41
CA PRO A 173 1.81 10.97 -18.56
C PRO A 173 0.85 9.91 -18.02
N LYS A 174 1.37 8.76 -17.58
CA LYS A 174 0.60 7.55 -17.37
C LYS A 174 -0.17 7.42 -16.10
N TYR A 175 0.48 7.66 -15.03
CA TYR A 175 -0.04 7.46 -13.69
C TYR A 175 0.38 8.60 -12.79
N ARG A 176 0.28 9.84 -13.28
CA ARG A 176 0.36 10.98 -12.35
C ARG A 176 -0.59 10.69 -11.22
N PHE A 177 -0.17 10.96 -10.01
CA PHE A 177 -0.94 10.65 -8.81
C PHE A 177 -2.40 11.17 -8.89
N SER A 178 -2.63 12.30 -9.57
CA SER A 178 -3.97 12.83 -9.88
C SER A 178 -4.83 11.85 -10.68
N ASN A 179 -4.24 11.14 -11.64
CA ASN A 179 -4.96 10.17 -12.48
C ASN A 179 -5.29 8.90 -11.69
N MET A 180 -4.47 8.53 -10.69
CA MET A 180 -4.76 7.39 -9.82
C MET A 180 -6.04 7.61 -9.00
N VAL A 181 -6.28 8.82 -8.53
CA VAL A 181 -7.53 9.13 -7.80
C VAL A 181 -8.75 8.92 -8.69
N GLU A 182 -8.69 9.29 -9.96
CA GLU A 182 -9.77 9.04 -10.91
C GLU A 182 -9.98 7.55 -11.17
N ILE A 183 -8.88 6.80 -11.32
CA ILE A 183 -8.92 5.34 -11.51
C ILE A 183 -9.56 4.67 -10.30
N VAL A 184 -9.10 4.97 -9.09
CA VAL A 184 -9.64 4.32 -7.88
C VAL A 184 -11.09 4.69 -7.62
N LYS A 185 -11.52 5.91 -7.94
CA LYS A 185 -12.93 6.32 -7.93
C LYS A 185 -13.76 5.54 -8.95
N LYS A 186 -13.25 5.41 -10.18
CA LYS A 186 -13.94 4.71 -11.26
C LYS A 186 -14.12 3.22 -10.95
N TYR A 187 -13.09 2.59 -10.42
CA TYR A 187 -13.08 1.15 -10.14
C TYR A 187 -13.35 0.79 -8.68
N LEU A 188 -13.69 1.78 -7.85
CA LEU A 188 -14.06 1.59 -6.45
C LEU A 188 -13.00 0.80 -5.66
N CYS A 189 -11.73 1.08 -5.90
CA CYS A 189 -10.59 0.52 -5.18
C CYS A 189 -9.86 1.60 -4.38
N TYR A 190 -8.76 1.24 -3.73
CA TYR A 190 -7.92 2.15 -2.95
C TYR A 190 -6.57 2.36 -3.63
N ILE A 191 -5.77 3.25 -3.08
CA ILE A 191 -4.39 3.49 -3.46
C ILE A 191 -3.47 2.87 -2.41
N GLY A 192 -2.51 2.07 -2.87
CA GLY A 192 -1.29 1.76 -2.14
C GLY A 192 -0.22 2.75 -2.60
N LEU A 193 0.13 3.71 -1.75
CA LEU A 193 1.11 4.73 -2.11
C LEU A 193 2.52 4.25 -1.81
N ASP A 194 3.30 3.99 -2.84
CA ASP A 194 4.75 3.82 -2.72
C ASP A 194 5.43 5.17 -2.97
N ILE A 195 5.93 5.79 -1.91
CA ILE A 195 6.47 7.13 -1.97
C ILE A 195 7.80 7.22 -2.71
N SER A 196 8.59 6.15 -2.73
CA SER A 196 9.85 6.10 -3.47
C SER A 196 9.65 6.01 -4.98
N ASN A 197 8.47 5.61 -5.43
CA ASN A 197 8.09 5.58 -6.84
C ASN A 197 7.74 6.99 -7.39
N LEU A 198 7.51 7.98 -6.52
CA LEU A 198 7.32 9.37 -6.94
C LEU A 198 8.68 10.01 -7.25
N ASP A 199 8.72 10.89 -8.24
CA ASP A 199 9.89 11.74 -8.39
C ASP A 199 9.93 12.83 -7.30
N SER A 200 11.11 13.38 -7.00
CA SER A 200 11.30 14.32 -5.89
C SER A 200 10.48 15.60 -6.08
N ASP A 201 10.37 16.08 -7.32
CA ASP A 201 9.66 17.33 -7.64
C ASP A 201 8.14 17.10 -7.52
N SER A 202 7.63 15.99 -8.03
CA SER A 202 6.21 15.61 -7.88
C SER A 202 5.84 15.36 -6.43
N PHE A 203 6.74 14.79 -5.63
CA PHE A 203 6.53 14.58 -4.21
C PHE A 203 6.34 15.90 -3.46
N GLU A 204 7.19 16.89 -3.71
CA GLU A 204 7.12 18.19 -3.03
C GLU A 204 6.02 19.11 -3.59
N SER A 205 5.99 19.28 -4.90
CA SER A 205 5.14 20.29 -5.55
C SER A 205 3.67 19.87 -5.60
N ASP A 206 3.39 18.64 -5.94
CA ASP A 206 2.04 18.17 -6.18
C ASP A 206 1.50 17.33 -5.02
N PHE A 207 2.23 16.29 -4.61
CA PHE A 207 1.72 15.35 -3.63
C PHE A 207 1.55 15.98 -2.25
N LEU A 208 2.62 16.58 -1.68
CA LEU A 208 2.54 17.20 -0.35
C LEU A 208 1.51 18.33 -0.26
N ARG A 209 1.27 19.04 -1.36
CA ARG A 209 0.28 20.11 -1.43
C ARG A 209 -1.14 19.61 -1.46
N LYS A 210 -1.41 18.52 -2.22
CA LYS A 210 -2.74 17.96 -2.45
C LYS A 210 -3.05 16.76 -1.55
N MET A 211 -2.17 16.42 -0.63
CA MET A 211 -2.23 15.20 0.17
C MET A 211 -3.57 15.00 0.88
N LYS A 212 -4.18 16.07 1.39
CA LYS A 212 -5.48 16.02 2.06
C LYS A 212 -6.57 15.44 1.16
N ASP A 213 -6.53 15.72 -0.14
CA ASP A 213 -7.52 15.25 -1.11
C ASP A 213 -7.38 13.75 -1.43
N PHE A 214 -6.20 13.20 -1.19
CA PHE A 214 -5.87 11.81 -1.48
C PHE A 214 -6.04 10.87 -0.30
N LEU A 215 -5.91 11.38 0.92
CA LEU A 215 -5.95 10.57 2.14
C LEU A 215 -7.14 9.62 2.24
N PRO A 216 -8.39 9.99 1.86
CA PRO A 216 -9.53 9.09 1.93
C PRO A 216 -9.38 7.83 1.06
N TYR A 217 -8.51 7.88 0.05
CA TYR A 217 -8.28 6.79 -0.90
C TYR A 217 -7.05 5.94 -0.57
N LEU A 218 -6.24 6.35 0.41
CA LEU A 218 -5.02 5.63 0.78
C LEU A 218 -5.33 4.50 1.77
N ALA A 219 -5.16 3.25 1.34
CA ALA A 219 -5.26 2.10 2.24
C ALA A 219 -3.93 1.80 2.94
N ILE A 220 -2.82 1.99 2.23
CA ILE A 220 -1.47 1.75 2.73
C ILE A 220 -0.48 2.72 2.11
N ILE A 221 0.54 3.08 2.87
CA ILE A 221 1.69 3.86 2.42
C ILE A 221 2.95 3.02 2.62
N TYR A 222 3.70 2.79 1.54
CA TYR A 222 5.02 2.20 1.59
C TYR A 222 6.04 3.29 1.85
N LEU A 223 6.68 3.20 3.01
CA LEU A 223 7.66 4.17 3.48
C LEU A 223 9.07 3.67 3.18
N SER A 224 9.75 4.39 2.33
CA SER A 224 11.17 4.30 2.04
C SER A 224 11.64 5.64 1.50
N ASP A 225 12.94 5.81 1.33
CA ASP A 225 13.50 7.03 0.77
C ASP A 225 13.99 6.80 -0.66
N LYS A 226 14.41 7.87 -1.34
CA LYS A 226 14.93 7.86 -2.69
C LYS A 226 16.30 8.51 -2.71
N SER A 227 17.29 7.89 -3.35
CA SER A 227 18.63 8.45 -3.48
C SER A 227 18.67 9.62 -4.45
N ARG A 228 19.75 10.39 -4.41
CA ARG A 228 19.98 11.50 -5.36
C ARG A 228 20.10 11.04 -6.81
N VAL A 229 20.51 9.80 -7.04
CA VAL A 229 20.62 9.21 -8.38
C VAL A 229 19.33 8.52 -8.84
N GLY A 230 18.24 8.63 -8.05
CA GLY A 230 16.92 8.13 -8.41
C GLY A 230 16.63 6.71 -7.95
N GLU A 231 17.54 6.02 -7.25
CA GLU A 231 17.26 4.72 -6.68
C GLU A 231 16.23 4.84 -5.55
N GLY A 232 15.13 4.13 -5.68
CA GLY A 232 14.08 4.05 -4.68
C GLY A 232 14.35 2.98 -3.61
N HIS A 233 13.47 2.92 -2.63
CA HIS A 233 13.47 1.92 -1.56
C HIS A 233 14.74 1.87 -0.71
N ILE A 234 15.44 3.00 -0.57
CA ILE A 234 16.52 3.10 0.42
C ILE A 234 15.96 3.37 1.82
N LEU A 235 16.81 3.25 2.83
CA LEU A 235 16.43 3.45 4.23
C LEU A 235 15.83 4.84 4.45
N PRO A 236 14.70 4.97 5.16
CA PRO A 236 14.11 6.27 5.48
C PRO A 236 15.10 7.19 6.18
N GLY A 237 15.29 8.39 5.64
CA GLY A 237 16.24 9.39 6.15
C GLY A 237 17.62 9.38 5.47
N ASP A 238 17.94 8.36 4.67
CA ASP A 238 19.21 8.29 3.94
C ASP A 238 19.12 8.90 2.52
N GLY A 239 17.95 9.40 2.13
CA GLY A 239 17.67 9.91 0.80
C GLY A 239 17.38 11.40 0.73
N VAL A 240 16.63 11.79 -0.29
CA VAL A 240 16.33 13.20 -0.60
C VAL A 240 14.88 13.61 -0.37
N LEU A 241 13.98 12.63 -0.09
CA LEU A 241 12.57 12.95 0.11
C LEU A 241 12.35 13.68 1.45
N LYS A 242 11.45 14.65 1.48
CA LYS A 242 11.10 15.38 2.71
C LYS A 242 10.18 14.55 3.61
N LEU A 243 10.63 13.32 3.99
CA LEU A 243 9.85 12.37 4.78
C LEU A 243 9.37 12.93 6.12
N PRO A 244 10.16 13.69 6.91
CA PRO A 244 9.66 14.29 8.14
C PRO A 244 8.45 15.20 7.92
N THR A 245 8.48 16.02 6.87
CA THR A 245 7.35 16.89 6.50
C THR A 245 6.13 16.09 6.09
N PHE A 246 6.34 15.01 5.34
CA PHE A 246 5.29 14.10 4.92
C PHE A 246 4.62 13.43 6.11
N LEU A 247 5.39 12.82 7.01
CA LEU A 247 4.89 12.14 8.20
C LEU A 247 4.15 13.10 9.14
N LYS A 248 4.65 14.32 9.31
CA LYS A 248 3.97 15.37 10.05
C LYS A 248 2.59 15.68 9.46
N LYS A 249 2.50 15.90 8.15
CA LYS A 249 1.22 16.16 7.47
C LYS A 249 0.26 14.97 7.57
N LEU A 250 0.75 13.73 7.44
CA LEU A 250 -0.07 12.53 7.63
C LEU A 250 -0.75 12.54 9.00
N LYS A 251 0.02 12.85 10.04
CA LYS A 251 -0.50 12.91 11.41
C LYS A 251 -1.46 14.07 11.61
N GLU A 252 -1.13 15.26 11.09
CA GLU A 252 -2.00 16.44 11.14
C GLU A 252 -3.36 16.22 10.46
N TYR A 253 -3.38 15.45 9.38
CA TYR A 253 -4.60 15.13 8.63
C TYR A 253 -5.33 13.88 9.13
N GLY A 254 -4.84 13.26 10.22
CA GLY A 254 -5.50 12.15 10.88
C GLY A 254 -5.48 10.84 10.11
N TYR A 255 -4.39 10.54 9.37
CA TYR A 255 -4.23 9.25 8.73
C TYR A 255 -4.08 8.14 9.78
N THR A 256 -4.90 7.09 9.71
CA THR A 256 -4.98 6.02 10.73
C THR A 256 -4.87 4.61 10.14
N ARG A 257 -4.47 4.48 8.86
CA ARG A 257 -4.28 3.18 8.21
C ARG A 257 -2.84 2.72 8.31
N TYR A 258 -2.34 1.98 7.33
CA TYR A 258 -1.06 1.27 7.37
C TYR A 258 0.10 2.11 6.84
N LEU A 259 1.18 2.19 7.62
CA LEU A 259 2.50 2.64 7.20
C LEU A 259 3.41 1.42 7.13
N SER A 260 3.74 0.95 5.93
CA SER A 260 4.59 -0.23 5.74
C SER A 260 6.00 0.18 5.31
N THR A 261 7.01 -0.16 6.09
CA THR A 261 8.39 0.01 5.67
C THR A 261 8.74 -1.03 4.62
N LYS A 262 9.12 -0.56 3.42
CA LYS A 262 9.53 -1.39 2.29
C LYS A 262 10.83 -0.86 1.73
N ILE A 263 11.92 -1.58 1.96
CA ILE A 263 13.28 -1.16 1.61
C ILE A 263 14.03 -2.25 0.84
N THR A 264 14.98 -1.83 0.04
CA THR A 264 15.92 -2.74 -0.62
C THR A 264 17.18 -2.87 0.23
N ILE A 265 17.45 -4.08 0.70
CA ILE A 265 18.65 -4.40 1.46
C ILE A 265 19.64 -5.08 0.51
N SER A 266 20.91 -4.67 0.56
CA SER A 266 21.94 -5.24 -0.31
C SER A 266 22.15 -6.74 0.00
N LYS A 267 22.56 -7.51 -1.00
CA LYS A 267 22.85 -8.95 -0.80
C LYS A 267 23.92 -9.19 0.26
N SER A 268 24.92 -8.30 0.37
CA SER A 268 25.97 -8.37 1.37
C SER A 268 25.44 -8.13 2.78
N ASP A 269 24.49 -7.20 2.94
CA ASP A 269 23.89 -6.93 4.24
C ASP A 269 22.86 -8.00 4.63
N LEU A 270 22.11 -8.54 3.64
CA LEU A 270 21.23 -9.69 3.87
C LEU A 270 21.98 -10.95 4.33
N ALA A 271 23.27 -11.10 3.99
CA ALA A 271 24.09 -12.21 4.46
C ALA A 271 24.50 -12.08 5.95
N ASP A 272 24.29 -10.91 6.56
CA ASP A 272 24.65 -10.58 7.93
C ASP A 272 23.39 -10.24 8.74
N CYS A 273 22.95 -11.19 9.56
CA CYS A 273 21.73 -11.05 10.35
C CYS A 273 21.77 -9.85 11.32
N ASP A 274 22.93 -9.53 11.88
CA ASP A 274 23.06 -8.41 12.82
C ASP A 274 22.93 -7.07 12.11
N LYS A 275 23.43 -6.96 10.88
CA LYS A 275 23.19 -5.80 10.03
C LYS A 275 21.70 -5.65 9.68
N VAL A 276 21.03 -6.75 9.35
CA VAL A 276 19.59 -6.71 9.08
C VAL A 276 18.84 -6.22 10.31
N LYS A 277 19.14 -6.75 11.51
CA LYS A 277 18.54 -6.25 12.77
C LYS A 277 18.74 -4.75 12.95
N LEU A 278 19.94 -4.27 12.70
CA LEU A 278 20.25 -2.84 12.81
C LEU A 278 19.46 -2.00 11.80
N ILE A 279 19.33 -2.46 10.56
CA ILE A 279 18.55 -1.80 9.49
C ILE A 279 17.07 -1.71 9.87
N LEU A 280 16.48 -2.82 10.33
CA LEU A 280 15.09 -2.84 10.75
C LEU A 280 14.85 -1.91 11.94
N LYS A 281 15.75 -1.94 12.93
CA LYS A 281 15.67 -1.07 14.10
C LYS A 281 15.79 0.39 13.73
N LYS A 282 16.71 0.77 12.85
CA LYS A 282 16.82 2.15 12.33
C LYS A 282 15.54 2.60 11.64
N SER A 283 14.97 1.74 10.78
CA SER A 283 13.71 2.03 10.09
C SER A 283 12.55 2.29 11.07
N ARG A 284 12.45 1.45 12.11
CA ARG A 284 11.39 1.60 13.13
C ARG A 284 11.60 2.82 14.01
N THR A 285 12.86 3.08 14.41
CA THR A 285 13.22 4.28 15.19
C THR A 285 12.89 5.55 14.42
N TYR A 286 13.14 5.59 13.11
CA TYR A 286 12.75 6.73 12.27
C TYR A 286 11.24 7.00 12.32
N LEU A 287 10.41 5.96 12.19
CA LEU A 287 8.95 6.10 12.33
C LEU A 287 8.55 6.54 13.75
N GLN A 288 9.21 6.01 14.77
CA GLN A 288 8.95 6.39 16.14
C GLN A 288 9.22 7.87 16.36
N GLU A 289 10.37 8.38 15.93
CA GLU A 289 10.79 9.75 16.10
C GLU A 289 9.91 10.74 15.30
N TYR A 290 9.71 10.48 14.00
CA TYR A 290 9.08 11.44 13.10
C TYR A 290 7.57 11.26 12.95
N TYR A 291 6.98 10.19 13.48
CA TYR A 291 5.55 9.94 13.41
C TYR A 291 4.94 9.65 14.78
N ASP A 292 5.38 8.61 15.50
CA ASP A 292 4.71 8.17 16.73
C ASP A 292 4.81 9.21 17.85
N GLU A 293 6.00 9.70 18.15
CA GLU A 293 6.29 10.63 19.25
C GLU A 293 6.12 12.10 18.86
N LEU A 294 5.83 12.37 17.57
CA LEU A 294 5.64 13.74 17.09
C LEU A 294 4.45 14.41 17.83
N LYS A 295 4.72 15.46 18.59
CA LYS A 295 3.70 16.31 19.20
C LYS A 295 3.22 17.32 18.16
N LEU A 296 1.91 17.34 17.91
CA LEU A 296 1.27 18.38 17.12
C LEU A 296 1.01 19.58 18.04
N ASN A 297 1.64 20.72 17.74
CA ASN A 297 1.44 21.98 18.48
C ASN A 297 0.13 22.65 18.04
#